data_908c4ad87c7ac2eb09fc01bf2e6c3add
#
_entry.id   908c4ad87c7ac2eb09fc01bf2e6c3add
#
_cell.length_a   1.000
_cell.length_b   1.000
_cell.length_c   1.000
_cell.angle_alpha   90.00
_cell.angle_beta   90.00
_cell.angle_gamma   90.00
#
_symmetry.space_group_name_H-M   'P 1'
#
loop_
_entity.id
_entity.type
_entity.pdbx_description
1 polymer ?
#
loop_
_entity_poly.entity_id
_entity_poly.type
_entity_poly.pdbx_seq_one_letter_code
_entity_poly.pdbx_strand_id
1 'polypeptide(L)'
;MRVLIVSNMYPTRERPEFGVFVRDQLEALARIEGVEPELYVFEGGGIKAYRKAVGPLKKHLRERSYDVVHAHYGLTGWVAQKAGAKPLLVTLHGTDVYDKRAGRISRSVAKKADQVVVVSEELGTALGKTKTRRPLAVIPTGVNLSRFNQQPREAARRELGVDPEGSYLLFPFNPDRPVKHYDRALAVAGQIEDLEVLTLGNVPPEKVATYMNAVDATVVPSEYEGFGLAALETLACNTPVVATRTGMAPALLDGVTGCHCIDWELGAWTAAVESILEDPDPRVAGRPVAERWSTDAMAARTADLYRQLAG
;
A
#
# COMPACT_ATOMS: atom_id res chain seq x y z
N MET A 1 23.56 12.36 1.28
CA MET A 1 23.15 11.75 0.00
C MET A 1 21.81 12.36 -0.40
N ARG A 2 21.80 13.06 -1.55
CA ARG A 2 20.59 13.72 -2.06
C ARG A 2 19.81 12.77 -2.97
N VAL A 3 18.55 12.55 -2.65
CA VAL A 3 17.67 11.61 -3.38
C VAL A 3 16.45 12.35 -3.92
N LEU A 4 16.21 12.25 -5.23
CA LEU A 4 14.98 12.79 -5.82
C LEU A 4 13.91 11.70 -5.87
N ILE A 5 12.85 11.85 -5.10
CA ILE A 5 11.64 11.01 -5.17
C ILE A 5 10.72 11.59 -6.24
N VAL A 6 10.47 10.83 -7.30
CA VAL A 6 9.59 11.25 -8.41
C VAL A 6 8.30 10.47 -8.34
N SER A 7 7.17 11.16 -8.25
CA SER A 7 5.85 10.53 -8.18
C SER A 7 4.78 11.33 -8.92
N ASN A 8 3.78 10.64 -9.45
CA ASN A 8 2.52 11.23 -9.86
C ASN A 8 1.40 10.98 -8.84
N MET A 9 1.74 10.34 -7.72
CA MET A 9 0.84 10.01 -6.61
C MET A 9 1.37 10.69 -5.35
N TYR A 10 0.67 11.69 -4.87
CA TYR A 10 0.95 12.38 -3.62
C TYR A 10 -0.31 13.07 -3.10
N PRO A 11 -0.55 13.10 -1.79
CA PRO A 11 -1.74 13.73 -1.22
C PRO A 11 -1.88 15.20 -1.62
N THR A 12 -3.09 15.60 -1.99
CA THR A 12 -3.49 17.00 -2.23
C THR A 12 -4.72 17.33 -1.38
N ARG A 13 -5.12 18.60 -1.33
CA ARG A 13 -6.36 18.98 -0.64
C ARG A 13 -7.61 18.33 -1.22
N GLU A 14 -7.63 18.10 -2.56
CA GLU A 14 -8.75 17.51 -3.27
C GLU A 14 -8.75 15.97 -3.20
N ARG A 15 -7.56 15.38 -3.00
CA ARG A 15 -7.35 13.93 -2.95
C ARG A 15 -6.37 13.58 -1.83
N PRO A 16 -6.78 13.74 -0.56
CA PRO A 16 -5.89 13.54 0.58
C PRO A 16 -5.42 12.09 0.74
N GLU A 17 -6.19 11.12 0.22
CA GLU A 17 -5.88 9.68 0.24
C GLU A 17 -4.86 9.26 -0.82
N PHE A 18 -4.65 10.09 -1.86
CA PHE A 18 -3.89 9.66 -3.04
C PHE A 18 -2.37 9.71 -2.82
N GLY A 19 -1.75 8.54 -2.74
CA GLY A 19 -0.30 8.41 -2.60
C GLY A 19 0.23 8.65 -1.18
N VAL A 20 -0.61 8.46 -0.15
CA VAL A 20 -0.23 8.56 1.28
C VAL A 20 1.01 7.72 1.57
N PHE A 21 1.14 6.53 0.99
CA PHE A 21 2.31 5.66 1.17
C PHE A 21 3.61 6.28 0.64
N VAL A 22 3.55 7.13 -0.40
CA VAL A 22 4.73 7.89 -0.89
C VAL A 22 5.12 8.97 0.09
N ARG A 23 4.14 9.67 0.66
CA ARG A 23 4.37 10.66 1.73
C ARG A 23 4.99 10.00 2.95
N ASP A 24 4.42 8.91 3.42
CA ASP A 24 4.92 8.17 4.58
C ASP A 24 6.35 7.66 4.37
N GLN A 25 6.67 7.20 3.16
CA GLN A 25 8.04 6.82 2.81
C GLN A 25 9.00 8.01 2.79
N LEU A 26 8.58 9.13 2.19
CA LEU A 26 9.38 10.36 2.16
C LEU A 26 9.72 10.84 3.57
N GLU A 27 8.71 10.90 4.45
CA GLU A 27 8.87 11.29 5.86
C GLU A 27 9.78 10.32 6.63
N ALA A 28 9.67 9.02 6.39
CA ALA A 28 10.53 8.02 7.00
C ALA A 28 11.99 8.12 6.50
N LEU A 29 12.20 8.32 5.20
CA LEU A 29 13.54 8.53 4.62
C LEU A 29 14.21 9.80 5.14
N ALA A 30 13.45 10.87 5.39
CA ALA A 30 13.98 12.11 5.95
C ALA A 30 14.50 11.94 7.39
N ARG A 31 14.12 10.87 8.10
CA ARG A 31 14.65 10.51 9.42
C ARG A 31 15.93 9.66 9.36
N ILE A 32 16.29 9.15 8.17
CA ILE A 32 17.50 8.33 8.01
C ILE A 32 18.73 9.25 7.90
N GLU A 33 19.69 9.07 8.80
CA GLU A 33 20.91 9.85 8.80
C GLU A 33 21.65 9.74 7.46
N GLY A 34 22.05 10.89 6.94
CA GLY A 34 22.78 11.00 5.67
C GLY A 34 21.91 10.84 4.43
N VAL A 35 20.59 10.79 4.54
CA VAL A 35 19.64 10.80 3.40
C VAL A 35 18.86 12.10 3.39
N GLU A 36 18.93 12.82 2.28
CA GLU A 36 18.23 14.08 2.04
C GLU A 36 17.24 13.89 0.88
N PRO A 37 16.00 13.41 1.16
CA PRO A 37 15.02 13.18 0.12
C PRO A 37 14.37 14.50 -0.30
N GLU A 38 14.29 14.73 -1.61
CA GLU A 38 13.54 15.82 -2.24
C GLU A 38 12.39 15.22 -3.06
N LEU A 39 11.21 15.82 -3.00
CA LEU A 39 10.03 15.36 -3.71
C LEU A 39 9.82 16.15 -5.00
N TYR A 40 9.63 15.42 -6.10
CA TYR A 40 9.17 15.96 -7.37
C TYR A 40 7.84 15.32 -7.77
N VAL A 41 6.76 16.09 -7.74
CA VAL A 41 5.42 15.64 -8.13
C VAL A 41 5.02 16.25 -9.45
N PHE A 42 4.36 15.47 -10.30
CA PHE A 42 3.70 15.97 -11.50
C PHE A 42 2.29 15.37 -11.59
N GLU A 43 1.40 16.10 -12.25
CA GLU A 43 0.03 15.62 -12.42
C GLU A 43 -0.01 14.40 -13.36
N GLY A 44 -0.61 13.32 -12.89
CA GLY A 44 -0.97 12.15 -13.67
C GLY A 44 -2.23 12.41 -14.50
N GLY A 45 -2.59 11.48 -15.36
CA GLY A 45 -3.83 11.59 -16.16
C GLY A 45 -3.62 11.20 -17.62
N GLY A 46 -3.45 9.92 -17.84
CA GLY A 46 -3.23 9.35 -19.17
C GLY A 46 -1.85 9.67 -19.76
N ILE A 47 -1.52 9.02 -20.87
CA ILE A 47 -0.18 9.02 -21.47
C ILE A 47 0.32 10.42 -21.88
N LYS A 48 -0.61 11.33 -22.20
CA LYS A 48 -0.25 12.72 -22.56
C LYS A 48 0.37 13.48 -21.40
N ALA A 49 -0.16 13.31 -20.18
CA ALA A 49 0.36 13.96 -18.98
C ALA A 49 1.79 13.47 -18.66
N TYR A 50 2.02 12.15 -18.72
CA TYR A 50 3.37 11.61 -18.54
C TYR A 50 4.37 12.12 -19.59
N ARG A 51 3.96 12.24 -20.87
CA ARG A 51 4.82 12.83 -21.92
C ARG A 51 5.17 14.29 -21.62
N LYS A 52 4.20 15.09 -21.17
CA LYS A 52 4.41 16.50 -20.80
C LYS A 52 5.37 16.64 -19.61
N ALA A 53 5.36 15.70 -18.67
CA ALA A 53 6.23 15.73 -17.48
C ALA A 53 7.72 15.51 -17.80
N VAL A 54 8.08 14.92 -18.94
CA VAL A 54 9.48 14.61 -19.30
C VAL A 54 10.34 15.87 -19.40
N GLY A 55 9.87 16.90 -20.11
CA GLY A 55 10.62 18.14 -20.32
C GLY A 55 10.94 18.89 -19.03
N PRO A 56 9.93 19.19 -18.19
CA PRO A 56 10.13 19.81 -16.88
C PRO A 56 11.06 19.03 -15.96
N LEU A 57 10.88 17.69 -15.84
CA LEU A 57 11.78 16.87 -15.03
C LEU A 57 13.22 16.88 -15.57
N LYS A 58 13.39 16.84 -16.90
CA LYS A 58 14.73 16.94 -17.51
C LYS A 58 15.40 18.27 -17.21
N LYS A 59 14.65 19.38 -17.19
CA LYS A 59 15.16 20.71 -16.80
C LYS A 59 15.59 20.66 -15.32
N HIS A 60 14.72 20.16 -14.43
CA HIS A 60 15.00 20.03 -13.01
C HIS A 60 16.29 19.25 -12.72
N LEU A 61 16.49 18.09 -13.41
CA LEU A 61 17.68 17.25 -13.29
C LEU A 61 18.97 17.89 -13.86
N ARG A 62 18.86 18.92 -14.72
CA ARG A 62 20.02 19.67 -15.21
C ARG A 62 20.45 20.79 -14.25
N GLU A 63 19.47 21.35 -13.53
CA GLU A 63 19.68 22.47 -12.60
C GLU A 63 20.13 21.98 -11.21
N ARG A 64 19.92 20.70 -10.89
CA ARG A 64 20.22 20.11 -9.58
C ARG A 64 20.82 18.72 -9.74
N SER A 65 21.82 18.41 -8.91
CA SER A 65 22.44 17.09 -8.87
C SER A 65 21.81 16.23 -7.75
N TYR A 66 21.60 14.95 -8.05
CA TYR A 66 21.13 13.94 -7.12
C TYR A 66 22.01 12.71 -7.21
N ASP A 67 22.26 12.08 -6.07
CA ASP A 67 23.02 10.83 -6.00
C ASP A 67 22.15 9.64 -6.50
N VAL A 68 20.83 9.70 -6.30
CA VAL A 68 19.86 8.72 -6.79
C VAL A 68 18.55 9.42 -7.18
N VAL A 69 17.93 8.96 -8.26
CA VAL A 69 16.53 9.29 -8.60
C VAL A 69 15.67 8.07 -8.37
N HIS A 70 14.67 8.16 -7.51
CA HIS A 70 13.74 7.09 -7.19
C HIS A 70 12.35 7.41 -7.73
N ALA A 71 11.87 6.66 -8.70
CA ALA A 71 10.55 6.82 -9.28
C ALA A 71 9.57 5.80 -8.72
N HIS A 72 8.40 6.27 -8.24
CA HIS A 72 7.28 5.42 -7.86
C HIS A 72 6.35 5.21 -9.04
N TYR A 73 6.05 3.96 -9.36
CA TYR A 73 5.21 3.54 -10.47
C TYR A 73 5.94 3.45 -11.81
N GLY A 74 5.65 2.42 -12.60
CA GLY A 74 6.36 2.14 -13.86
C GLY A 74 6.28 3.26 -14.90
N LEU A 75 5.14 3.95 -15.03
CA LEU A 75 5.02 5.07 -15.96
C LEU A 75 5.83 6.29 -15.49
N THR A 76 5.89 6.53 -14.19
CA THR A 76 6.76 7.57 -13.60
C THR A 76 8.23 7.21 -13.84
N GLY A 77 8.60 5.93 -13.68
CA GLY A 77 9.92 5.42 -14.07
C GLY A 77 10.24 5.69 -15.55
N TRP A 78 9.25 5.57 -16.44
CA TRP A 78 9.41 5.91 -17.85
C TRP A 78 9.70 7.42 -18.04
N VAL A 79 9.00 8.30 -17.30
CA VAL A 79 9.26 9.76 -17.32
C VAL A 79 10.69 10.04 -16.85
N ALA A 80 11.08 9.50 -15.70
CA ALA A 80 12.42 9.69 -15.15
C ALA A 80 13.53 9.20 -16.10
N GLN A 81 13.33 8.01 -16.72
CA GLN A 81 14.25 7.46 -17.71
C GLN A 81 14.38 8.36 -18.95
N LYS A 82 13.26 8.88 -19.48
CA LYS A 82 13.26 9.79 -20.63
C LYS A 82 13.84 11.17 -20.28
N ALA A 83 13.73 11.60 -19.03
CA ALA A 83 14.37 12.80 -18.52
C ALA A 83 15.90 12.66 -18.33
N GLY A 84 16.44 11.45 -18.38
CA GLY A 84 17.86 11.16 -18.24
C GLY A 84 18.31 10.89 -16.81
N ALA A 85 17.38 10.51 -15.91
CA ALA A 85 17.69 10.16 -14.53
C ALA A 85 18.71 9.00 -14.42
N LYS A 86 19.80 9.20 -13.67
CA LYS A 86 20.85 8.22 -13.39
C LYS A 86 21.57 8.58 -12.09
N PRO A 87 21.85 7.59 -11.20
CA PRO A 87 21.24 6.25 -11.22
C PRO A 87 19.73 6.32 -10.98
N LEU A 88 18.97 5.39 -11.60
CA LEU A 88 17.51 5.31 -11.51
C LEU A 88 17.07 4.04 -10.77
N LEU A 89 16.39 4.22 -9.64
CA LEU A 89 15.63 3.20 -8.95
C LEU A 89 14.13 3.36 -9.29
N VAL A 90 13.45 2.25 -9.51
CA VAL A 90 11.99 2.26 -9.77
C VAL A 90 11.30 1.27 -8.84
N THR A 91 10.31 1.75 -8.08
CA THR A 91 9.42 0.89 -7.28
C THR A 91 8.11 0.66 -8.02
N LEU A 92 7.74 -0.62 -8.18
CA LEU A 92 6.48 -1.07 -8.78
C LEU A 92 5.49 -1.47 -7.69
N HIS A 93 4.21 -1.05 -7.85
CA HIS A 93 3.22 -1.10 -6.78
C HIS A 93 2.04 -2.07 -7.00
N GLY A 94 1.87 -2.64 -8.19
CA GLY A 94 0.81 -3.60 -8.52
C GLY A 94 0.10 -3.27 -9.81
N THR A 95 -0.81 -2.29 -9.83
CA THR A 95 -1.57 -1.92 -11.03
C THR A 95 -0.66 -1.65 -12.24
N ASP A 96 0.53 -1.11 -12.01
CA ASP A 96 1.56 -0.86 -13.02
C ASP A 96 2.25 -2.14 -13.55
N VAL A 97 1.96 -3.30 -12.99
CA VAL A 97 2.42 -4.60 -13.48
C VAL A 97 1.26 -5.43 -14.01
N TYR A 98 0.11 -5.44 -13.29
CA TYR A 98 -1.06 -6.24 -13.66
C TYR A 98 -1.85 -5.66 -14.83
N ASP A 99 -1.94 -4.34 -14.97
CA ASP A 99 -2.56 -3.72 -16.16
C ASP A 99 -1.77 -4.05 -17.43
N LYS A 100 -2.47 -4.47 -18.47
CA LYS A 100 -1.83 -4.90 -19.73
C LYS A 100 -0.98 -3.83 -20.41
N ARG A 101 -1.40 -2.56 -20.37
CA ARG A 101 -0.71 -1.44 -21.01
C ARG A 101 0.41 -0.89 -20.14
N ALA A 102 0.10 -0.60 -18.87
CA ALA A 102 1.09 -0.14 -17.91
C ALA A 102 2.18 -1.19 -17.70
N GLY A 103 1.83 -2.47 -17.57
CA GLY A 103 2.78 -3.57 -17.38
C GLY A 103 3.79 -3.72 -18.53
N ARG A 104 3.40 -3.45 -19.78
CA ARG A 104 4.37 -3.43 -20.91
C ARG A 104 5.40 -2.31 -20.74
N ILE A 105 4.95 -1.13 -20.31
CA ILE A 105 5.82 0.02 -20.06
C ILE A 105 6.74 -0.27 -18.87
N SER A 106 6.19 -0.77 -17.77
CA SER A 106 6.95 -1.14 -16.56
C SER A 106 8.03 -2.16 -16.85
N ARG A 107 7.73 -3.20 -17.63
CA ARG A 107 8.75 -4.18 -18.07
C ARG A 107 9.83 -3.55 -18.95
N SER A 108 9.48 -2.59 -19.79
CA SER A 108 10.46 -1.85 -20.61
C SER A 108 11.36 -0.96 -19.76
N VAL A 109 10.80 -0.33 -18.73
CA VAL A 109 11.53 0.50 -17.76
C VAL A 109 12.44 -0.37 -16.90
N ALA A 110 11.94 -1.48 -16.38
CA ALA A 110 12.67 -2.41 -15.54
C ALA A 110 13.97 -2.94 -16.20
N LYS A 111 13.95 -3.17 -17.52
CA LYS A 111 15.15 -3.58 -18.28
C LYS A 111 16.28 -2.55 -18.27
N LYS A 112 15.98 -1.28 -17.99
CA LYS A 112 16.91 -0.15 -18.17
C LYS A 112 17.18 0.61 -16.87
N ALA A 113 16.33 0.48 -15.86
CA ALA A 113 16.56 1.03 -14.53
C ALA A 113 17.81 0.40 -13.90
N ASP A 114 18.53 1.15 -13.08
CA ASP A 114 19.72 0.65 -12.41
C ASP A 114 19.36 -0.28 -11.26
N GLN A 115 18.19 -0.06 -10.63
CA GLN A 115 17.58 -0.97 -9.67
C GLN A 115 16.06 -0.97 -9.84
N VAL A 116 15.44 -2.15 -9.66
CA VAL A 116 13.97 -2.31 -9.60
C VAL A 116 13.60 -2.88 -8.24
N VAL A 117 12.61 -2.27 -7.62
CA VAL A 117 11.98 -2.71 -6.39
C VAL A 117 10.56 -3.13 -6.70
N VAL A 118 10.12 -4.23 -6.13
CA VAL A 118 8.73 -4.70 -6.11
C VAL A 118 8.25 -4.78 -4.67
N VAL A 119 6.97 -4.52 -4.44
CA VAL A 119 6.41 -4.46 -3.08
C VAL A 119 6.02 -5.82 -2.52
N SER A 120 6.06 -6.88 -3.33
CA SER A 120 5.83 -8.27 -2.90
C SER A 120 6.52 -9.27 -3.83
N GLU A 121 6.79 -10.49 -3.35
CA GLU A 121 7.31 -11.61 -4.17
C GLU A 121 6.33 -11.97 -5.30
N GLU A 122 5.03 -11.94 -5.01
CA GLU A 122 3.98 -12.19 -6.00
C GLU A 122 4.08 -11.19 -7.15
N LEU A 123 4.27 -9.89 -6.85
CA LEU A 123 4.44 -8.86 -7.85
C LEU A 123 5.73 -9.07 -8.67
N GLY A 124 6.79 -9.53 -8.03
CA GLY A 124 8.03 -9.93 -8.69
C GLY A 124 7.79 -11.06 -9.70
N THR A 125 7.03 -12.07 -9.30
CA THR A 125 6.61 -13.17 -10.17
C THR A 125 5.75 -12.68 -11.34
N ALA A 126 4.79 -11.78 -11.08
CA ALA A 126 3.93 -11.18 -12.10
C ALA A 126 4.69 -10.30 -13.11
N LEU A 127 5.83 -9.72 -12.73
CA LEU A 127 6.72 -9.02 -13.65
C LEU A 127 7.33 -9.98 -14.71
N GLY A 128 7.35 -11.29 -14.39
CA GLY A 128 7.75 -12.37 -15.28
C GLY A 128 9.25 -12.39 -15.57
N LYS A 129 9.64 -13.04 -16.69
CA LYS A 129 11.05 -13.17 -17.12
C LYS A 129 11.66 -11.85 -17.61
N THR A 130 11.37 -10.73 -16.95
CA THR A 130 11.94 -9.43 -17.29
C THR A 130 13.39 -9.37 -16.82
N LYS A 131 14.34 -9.31 -17.75
CA LYS A 131 15.76 -9.17 -17.42
C LYS A 131 16.03 -7.76 -16.90
N THR A 132 16.36 -7.63 -15.63
CA THR A 132 16.78 -6.39 -14.95
C THR A 132 18.31 -6.28 -14.91
N ARG A 133 18.84 -5.09 -14.67
CA ARG A 133 20.31 -4.87 -14.57
C ARG A 133 20.89 -5.46 -13.29
N ARG A 134 20.16 -5.36 -12.18
CA ARG A 134 20.47 -5.98 -10.89
C ARG A 134 19.33 -6.91 -10.50
N PRO A 135 19.52 -7.86 -9.60
CA PRO A 135 18.42 -8.66 -9.07
C PRO A 135 17.29 -7.78 -8.56
N LEU A 136 16.05 -8.22 -8.70
CA LEU A 136 14.89 -7.54 -8.12
C LEU A 136 15.08 -7.47 -6.60
N ALA A 137 14.82 -6.29 -6.04
CA ALA A 137 14.70 -6.15 -4.61
C ALA A 137 13.21 -6.19 -4.21
N VAL A 138 12.90 -6.94 -3.16
CA VAL A 138 11.55 -6.95 -2.58
C VAL A 138 11.59 -6.08 -1.33
N ILE A 139 10.96 -4.91 -1.42
CA ILE A 139 10.80 -3.99 -0.29
C ILE A 139 9.30 -3.70 -0.15
N PRO A 140 8.64 -4.37 0.79
CA PRO A 140 7.25 -4.14 1.09
C PRO A 140 6.93 -2.70 1.48
N THR A 141 5.74 -2.25 1.15
CA THR A 141 5.23 -0.95 1.60
C THR A 141 5.06 -0.98 3.12
N GLY A 142 5.57 0.03 3.80
CA GLY A 142 5.51 0.10 5.26
C GLY A 142 4.23 0.74 5.78
N VAL A 143 3.82 0.33 6.98
CA VAL A 143 2.74 0.98 7.75
C VAL A 143 3.28 2.03 8.70
N ASN A 144 2.60 3.18 8.78
CA ASN A 144 2.91 4.24 9.73
C ASN A 144 2.36 3.88 11.13
N LEU A 145 3.21 3.36 12.00
CA LEU A 145 2.85 2.86 13.32
C LEU A 145 2.45 3.95 14.32
N SER A 146 2.75 5.21 14.07
CA SER A 146 2.28 6.31 14.89
C SER A 146 0.83 6.67 14.56
N ARG A 147 0.40 6.51 13.31
CA ARG A 147 -0.97 6.72 12.86
C ARG A 147 -1.84 5.49 13.10
N PHE A 148 -1.34 4.30 12.79
CA PHE A 148 -2.05 3.04 12.99
C PHE A 148 -1.59 2.38 14.29
N ASN A 149 -2.41 2.47 15.30
CA ASN A 149 -2.20 1.87 16.61
C ASN A 149 -3.56 1.51 17.23
N GLN A 150 -3.54 0.58 18.18
CA GLN A 150 -4.76 0.17 18.87
C GLN A 150 -5.31 1.31 19.71
N GLN A 151 -6.62 1.54 19.60
CA GLN A 151 -7.42 2.47 20.38
C GLN A 151 -8.63 1.72 20.97
N PRO A 152 -9.24 2.21 22.06
CA PRO A 152 -10.47 1.64 22.58
C PRO A 152 -11.58 1.69 21.53
N ARG A 153 -12.20 0.52 21.23
CA ARG A 153 -13.23 0.35 20.20
C ARG A 153 -14.42 1.29 20.42
N GLU A 154 -14.93 1.36 21.64
CA GLU A 154 -16.03 2.27 21.97
C GLU A 154 -15.71 3.75 21.69
N ALA A 155 -14.46 4.18 21.96
CA ALA A 155 -14.06 5.55 21.68
C ALA A 155 -14.05 5.81 20.17
N ALA A 156 -13.55 4.84 19.37
CA ALA A 156 -13.57 4.92 17.92
C ALA A 156 -15.01 4.93 17.37
N ARG A 157 -15.89 4.08 17.88
CA ARG A 157 -17.32 4.04 17.51
C ARG A 157 -18.03 5.36 17.82
N ARG A 158 -17.83 5.92 19.03
CA ARG A 158 -18.36 7.24 19.39
C ARG A 158 -17.87 8.36 18.46
N GLU A 159 -16.58 8.33 18.10
CA GLU A 159 -16.00 9.30 17.18
C GLU A 159 -16.63 9.24 15.77
N LEU A 160 -16.98 8.03 15.31
CA LEU A 160 -17.65 7.81 14.03
C LEU A 160 -19.16 8.05 14.09
N GLY A 161 -19.75 8.14 15.28
CA GLY A 161 -21.20 8.29 15.47
C GLY A 161 -21.99 7.02 15.14
N VAL A 162 -21.36 5.84 15.24
CA VAL A 162 -22.03 4.53 15.07
C VAL A 162 -22.41 3.96 16.42
N ASP A 163 -23.35 3.00 16.42
CA ASP A 163 -23.82 2.34 17.64
C ASP A 163 -22.65 1.63 18.35
N PRO A 164 -22.37 1.96 19.64
CA PRO A 164 -21.33 1.26 20.40
C PRO A 164 -21.51 -0.24 20.53
N GLU A 165 -22.76 -0.73 20.54
CA GLU A 165 -23.10 -2.15 20.71
C GLU A 165 -23.31 -2.88 19.35
N GLY A 166 -23.30 -2.16 18.23
CA GLY A 166 -23.49 -2.75 16.89
C GLY A 166 -22.31 -3.65 16.47
N SER A 167 -22.56 -4.50 15.47
CA SER A 167 -21.54 -5.33 14.84
C SER A 167 -21.11 -4.76 13.48
N TYR A 168 -19.79 -4.62 13.27
CA TYR A 168 -19.29 -3.94 12.08
C TYR A 168 -18.16 -4.69 11.39
N LEU A 169 -18.26 -4.83 10.07
CA LEU A 169 -17.14 -5.15 9.18
C LEU A 169 -16.61 -3.89 8.53
N LEU A 170 -15.30 -3.82 8.32
CA LEU A 170 -14.69 -2.80 7.46
C LEU A 170 -14.35 -3.40 6.10
N PHE A 171 -14.89 -2.81 5.02
CA PHE A 171 -14.34 -2.96 3.67
C PHE A 171 -13.39 -1.77 3.41
N PRO A 172 -12.04 -1.96 3.45
CA PRO A 172 -11.09 -0.86 3.58
C PRO A 172 -10.78 -0.17 2.23
N PHE A 173 -11.76 -0.10 1.34
CA PHE A 173 -11.58 0.48 0.00
C PHE A 173 -12.81 1.32 -0.41
N ASN A 174 -12.64 2.05 -1.54
CA ASN A 174 -13.79 2.61 -2.23
C ASN A 174 -14.58 1.46 -2.91
N PRO A 175 -15.90 1.35 -2.66
CA PRO A 175 -16.79 0.35 -3.27
C PRO A 175 -16.76 0.32 -4.80
N ASP A 176 -16.46 1.45 -5.46
CA ASP A 176 -16.44 1.58 -6.93
C ASP A 176 -15.22 0.88 -7.59
N ARG A 177 -14.38 0.21 -6.83
CA ARG A 177 -13.21 -0.54 -7.34
C ARG A 177 -13.54 -2.01 -7.55
N PRO A 178 -13.84 -2.47 -8.80
CA PRO A 178 -14.34 -3.83 -9.04
C PRO A 178 -13.41 -4.93 -8.53
N VAL A 179 -12.08 -4.75 -8.70
CA VAL A 179 -11.05 -5.72 -8.27
C VAL A 179 -10.98 -5.93 -6.74
N LYS A 180 -11.66 -5.08 -5.96
CA LYS A 180 -11.71 -5.15 -4.50
C LYS A 180 -12.92 -5.93 -3.99
N HIS A 181 -13.90 -6.21 -4.85
CA HIS A 181 -15.06 -7.05 -4.57
C HIS A 181 -15.88 -6.62 -3.35
N TYR A 182 -16.44 -5.40 -3.39
CA TYR A 182 -17.39 -4.96 -2.35
C TYR A 182 -18.63 -5.86 -2.26
N ASP A 183 -19.05 -6.43 -3.38
CA ASP A 183 -20.12 -7.42 -3.50
C ASP A 183 -19.89 -8.62 -2.56
N ARG A 184 -18.65 -9.08 -2.40
CA ARG A 184 -18.31 -10.17 -1.50
C ARG A 184 -18.44 -9.77 -0.02
N ALA A 185 -18.02 -8.57 0.34
CA ALA A 185 -18.19 -8.06 1.71
C ALA A 185 -19.67 -7.97 2.09
N LEU A 186 -20.51 -7.47 1.18
CA LEU A 186 -21.97 -7.42 1.38
C LEU A 186 -22.59 -8.83 1.43
N ALA A 187 -22.09 -9.78 0.64
CA ALA A 187 -22.59 -11.15 0.65
C ALA A 187 -22.33 -11.83 2.01
N VAL A 188 -21.16 -11.62 2.62
CA VAL A 188 -20.85 -12.14 3.97
C VAL A 188 -21.75 -11.47 5.01
N ALA A 189 -21.83 -10.14 5.01
CA ALA A 189 -22.68 -9.42 5.97
C ALA A 189 -24.15 -9.83 5.87
N GLY A 190 -24.65 -10.11 4.66
CA GLY A 190 -26.03 -10.57 4.45
C GLY A 190 -26.34 -11.98 4.98
N GLN A 191 -25.34 -12.74 5.46
CA GLN A 191 -25.54 -14.04 6.13
C GLN A 191 -25.63 -13.93 7.65
N ILE A 192 -25.23 -12.79 8.23
CA ILE A 192 -25.10 -12.59 9.68
C ILE A 192 -26.06 -11.48 10.10
N GLU A 193 -26.90 -11.77 11.08
CA GLU A 193 -27.91 -10.82 11.58
C GLU A 193 -27.22 -9.58 12.17
N ASP A 194 -27.78 -8.40 11.92
CA ASP A 194 -27.33 -7.09 12.44
C ASP A 194 -25.85 -6.74 12.18
N LEU A 195 -25.22 -7.32 11.14
CA LEU A 195 -23.86 -7.01 10.76
C LEU A 195 -23.82 -5.93 9.66
N GLU A 196 -23.25 -4.78 9.98
CA GLU A 196 -23.10 -3.66 9.03
C GLU A 196 -21.70 -3.61 8.39
N VAL A 197 -21.64 -3.12 7.13
CA VAL A 197 -20.37 -2.93 6.42
C VAL A 197 -20.03 -1.45 6.33
N LEU A 198 -18.97 -1.03 7.00
CA LEU A 198 -18.34 0.29 6.83
C LEU A 198 -17.35 0.27 5.67
N THR A 199 -17.17 1.41 4.99
CA THR A 199 -16.25 1.52 3.85
C THR A 199 -15.32 2.73 4.01
N LEU A 200 -14.15 2.72 3.34
CA LEU A 200 -13.23 3.85 3.32
C LEU A 200 -13.35 4.72 2.05
N GLY A 201 -14.44 4.61 1.31
CA GLY A 201 -14.72 5.53 0.19
C GLY A 201 -14.80 6.97 0.68
N ASN A 202 -13.88 7.83 0.20
CA ASN A 202 -13.83 9.26 0.56
C ASN A 202 -13.55 9.57 2.05
N VAL A 203 -13.00 8.63 2.81
CA VAL A 203 -12.59 8.85 4.20
C VAL A 203 -11.22 9.55 4.22
N PRO A 204 -11.06 10.65 4.98
CA PRO A 204 -9.76 11.29 5.15
C PRO A 204 -8.72 10.35 5.78
N PRO A 205 -7.45 10.37 5.33
CA PRO A 205 -6.42 9.43 5.80
C PRO A 205 -6.20 9.41 7.32
N GLU A 206 -6.43 10.54 7.99
CA GLU A 206 -6.34 10.67 9.44
C GLU A 206 -7.44 9.94 10.21
N LYS A 207 -8.57 9.63 9.55
CA LYS A 207 -9.69 8.90 10.13
C LYS A 207 -9.64 7.39 9.87
N VAL A 208 -8.78 6.93 8.96
CA VAL A 208 -8.71 5.52 8.57
C VAL A 208 -8.44 4.60 9.78
N ALA A 209 -7.51 5.00 10.66
CA ALA A 209 -7.22 4.24 11.87
C ALA A 209 -8.41 4.17 12.83
N THR A 210 -9.24 5.24 12.91
CA THR A 210 -10.48 5.24 13.71
C THR A 210 -11.46 4.18 13.19
N TYR A 211 -11.66 4.09 11.86
CA TYR A 211 -12.49 3.03 11.27
C TYR A 211 -11.95 1.63 11.59
N MET A 212 -10.64 1.41 11.46
CA MET A 212 -10.02 0.12 11.76
C MET A 212 -10.15 -0.29 13.23
N ASN A 213 -10.16 0.68 14.14
CA ASN A 213 -10.37 0.43 15.57
C ASN A 213 -11.84 0.25 15.95
N ALA A 214 -12.78 0.80 15.19
CA ALA A 214 -14.21 0.76 15.49
C ALA A 214 -14.88 -0.58 15.14
N VAL A 215 -14.32 -1.33 14.18
CA VAL A 215 -14.92 -2.55 13.65
C VAL A 215 -14.48 -3.81 14.40
N ASP A 216 -15.24 -4.88 14.22
CA ASP A 216 -14.94 -6.19 14.78
C ASP A 216 -13.97 -6.94 13.88
N ALA A 217 -14.06 -6.77 12.55
CA ALA A 217 -13.09 -7.30 11.61
C ALA A 217 -12.99 -6.44 10.34
N THR A 218 -11.85 -6.54 9.66
CA THR A 218 -11.66 -6.00 8.30
C THR A 218 -11.68 -7.14 7.29
N VAL A 219 -12.45 -6.97 6.21
CA VAL A 219 -12.53 -7.94 5.11
C VAL A 219 -11.84 -7.41 3.86
N VAL A 220 -10.90 -8.17 3.32
CA VAL A 220 -10.08 -7.83 2.13
C VAL A 220 -10.30 -8.89 1.04
N PRO A 221 -11.47 -8.90 0.36
CA PRO A 221 -11.85 -9.94 -0.60
C PRO A 221 -11.31 -9.69 -2.01
N SER A 222 -10.16 -9.06 -2.14
CA SER A 222 -9.57 -8.60 -3.39
C SER A 222 -9.22 -9.74 -4.35
N GLU A 223 -9.40 -9.52 -5.66
CA GLU A 223 -8.94 -10.43 -6.72
C GLU A 223 -7.40 -10.45 -6.80
N TYR A 224 -6.77 -9.30 -6.63
CA TYR A 224 -5.32 -9.16 -6.51
C TYR A 224 -4.93 -7.95 -5.67
N GLU A 225 -3.75 -8.01 -5.08
CA GLU A 225 -3.10 -6.92 -4.36
C GLU A 225 -1.66 -6.74 -4.84
N GLY A 226 -1.17 -5.50 -4.85
CA GLY A 226 0.26 -5.25 -5.02
C GLY A 226 1.03 -5.65 -3.77
N PHE A 227 0.54 -5.18 -2.63
CA PHE A 227 1.08 -5.49 -1.30
C PHE A 227 -0.03 -5.98 -0.34
N GLY A 228 -1.12 -5.23 -0.18
CA GLY A 228 -2.17 -5.48 0.82
C GLY A 228 -2.03 -4.58 2.04
N LEU A 229 -1.74 -3.29 1.82
CA LEU A 229 -1.47 -2.32 2.89
C LEU A 229 -2.63 -2.24 3.90
N ALA A 230 -3.88 -2.36 3.45
CA ALA A 230 -5.05 -2.32 4.33
C ALA A 230 -5.04 -3.43 5.40
N ALA A 231 -4.63 -4.65 5.03
CA ALA A 231 -4.48 -5.74 6.00
C ALA A 231 -3.38 -5.42 7.04
N LEU A 232 -2.25 -4.87 6.61
CA LEU A 232 -1.15 -4.48 7.50
C LEU A 232 -1.54 -3.32 8.43
N GLU A 233 -2.26 -2.32 7.92
CA GLU A 233 -2.77 -1.18 8.70
C GLU A 233 -3.77 -1.66 9.76
N THR A 234 -4.65 -2.60 9.40
CA THR A 234 -5.59 -3.23 10.33
C THR A 234 -4.86 -4.01 11.42
N LEU A 235 -3.87 -4.82 11.07
CA LEU A 235 -3.04 -5.55 12.04
C LEU A 235 -2.30 -4.58 13.00
N ALA A 236 -1.86 -3.42 12.51
CA ALA A 236 -1.24 -2.41 13.36
C ALA A 236 -2.20 -1.86 14.43
N CYS A 237 -3.51 -1.91 14.18
CA CYS A 237 -4.57 -1.58 15.12
C CYS A 237 -5.02 -2.79 15.99
N ASN A 238 -4.39 -3.95 15.84
CA ASN A 238 -4.78 -5.22 16.49
C ASN A 238 -6.22 -5.67 16.17
N THR A 239 -6.77 -5.26 15.04
CA THR A 239 -8.09 -5.66 14.57
C THR A 239 -7.97 -6.92 13.69
N PRO A 240 -8.88 -7.90 13.83
CA PRO A 240 -8.90 -9.10 13.00
C PRO A 240 -9.03 -8.81 11.50
N VAL A 241 -8.44 -9.68 10.67
CA VAL A 241 -8.49 -9.57 9.21
C VAL A 241 -8.92 -10.90 8.58
N VAL A 242 -9.90 -10.84 7.68
CA VAL A 242 -10.23 -11.93 6.76
C VAL A 242 -9.87 -11.49 5.35
N ALA A 243 -8.93 -12.17 4.69
CA ALA A 243 -8.42 -11.77 3.39
C ALA A 243 -8.30 -12.94 2.40
N THR A 244 -8.40 -12.64 1.10
CA THR A 244 -7.98 -13.56 0.04
C THR A 244 -6.46 -13.73 0.04
N ARG A 245 -5.97 -14.85 -0.55
CA ARG A 245 -4.53 -15.17 -0.66
C ARG A 245 -3.85 -14.34 -1.74
N THR A 246 -3.83 -13.01 -1.56
CA THR A 246 -3.27 -12.06 -2.54
C THR A 246 -2.23 -11.15 -1.90
N GLY A 247 -1.25 -10.73 -2.69
CA GLY A 247 -0.17 -9.85 -2.24
C GLY A 247 0.61 -10.45 -1.08
N MET A 248 0.70 -9.71 0.02
CA MET A 248 1.38 -10.15 1.26
C MET A 248 0.42 -10.74 2.30
N ALA A 249 -0.90 -10.81 2.03
CA ALA A 249 -1.85 -11.33 3.01
C ALA A 249 -1.46 -12.70 3.60
N PRO A 250 -0.98 -13.70 2.82
CA PRO A 250 -0.51 -14.95 3.40
C PRO A 250 0.63 -14.76 4.42
N ALA A 251 1.62 -13.93 4.10
CA ALA A 251 2.77 -13.71 4.99
C ALA A 251 2.45 -12.80 6.20
N LEU A 252 1.43 -11.97 6.09
CA LEU A 252 1.00 -11.07 7.17
C LEU A 252 0.08 -11.77 8.18
N LEU A 253 -0.80 -12.65 7.70
CA LEU A 253 -1.84 -13.26 8.52
C LEU A 253 -1.47 -14.64 9.05
N ASP A 254 -0.44 -15.30 8.47
CA ASP A 254 0.00 -16.62 8.91
C ASP A 254 0.47 -16.58 10.37
N GLY A 255 -0.10 -17.48 11.18
CA GLY A 255 0.19 -17.57 12.62
C GLY A 255 -0.42 -16.46 13.48
N VAL A 256 -1.22 -15.55 12.94
CA VAL A 256 -1.98 -14.58 13.74
C VAL A 256 -3.35 -15.16 14.07
N THR A 257 -3.50 -15.67 15.30
CA THR A 257 -4.76 -16.22 15.79
C THR A 257 -5.88 -15.18 15.69
N GLY A 258 -7.05 -15.57 15.18
CA GLY A 258 -8.19 -14.67 14.93
C GLY A 258 -8.13 -13.95 13.56
N CYS A 259 -7.09 -14.19 12.76
CA CYS A 259 -7.05 -13.75 11.36
C CYS A 259 -7.18 -14.93 10.40
N HIS A 260 -7.77 -14.71 9.22
CA HIS A 260 -7.99 -15.72 8.21
C HIS A 260 -7.47 -15.29 6.85
N CYS A 261 -6.61 -16.11 6.23
CA CYS A 261 -6.15 -15.94 4.86
C CYS A 261 -6.63 -17.14 4.04
N ILE A 262 -7.77 -17.00 3.36
CA ILE A 262 -8.48 -18.11 2.72
C ILE A 262 -8.96 -17.70 1.32
N ASP A 263 -9.14 -18.70 0.43
CA ASP A 263 -9.73 -18.47 -0.87
C ASP A 263 -11.19 -18.03 -0.73
N TRP A 264 -11.69 -17.29 -1.73
CA TRP A 264 -13.06 -16.85 -1.69
C TRP A 264 -14.04 -18.02 -1.81
N GLU A 265 -14.77 -18.25 -0.75
CA GLU A 265 -15.94 -19.12 -0.69
C GLU A 265 -16.86 -18.55 0.39
N LEU A 266 -18.13 -18.27 0.06
CA LEU A 266 -19.05 -17.51 0.93
C LEU A 266 -19.20 -18.16 2.31
N GLY A 267 -19.46 -19.48 2.38
CA GLY A 267 -19.66 -20.17 3.66
C GLY A 267 -18.40 -20.15 4.54
N ALA A 268 -17.21 -20.35 3.96
CA ALA A 268 -15.97 -20.30 4.70
C ALA A 268 -15.66 -18.87 5.23
N TRP A 269 -15.98 -17.84 4.44
CA TRP A 269 -15.82 -16.45 4.88
C TRP A 269 -16.83 -16.06 5.95
N THR A 270 -18.09 -16.49 5.81
CA THR A 270 -19.13 -16.31 6.85
C THR A 270 -18.70 -16.95 8.15
N ALA A 271 -18.30 -18.22 8.15
CA ALA A 271 -17.84 -18.92 9.34
C ALA A 271 -16.60 -18.28 9.99
N ALA A 272 -15.67 -17.75 9.18
CA ALA A 272 -14.52 -17.02 9.69
C ALA A 272 -14.93 -15.72 10.41
N VAL A 273 -15.88 -14.97 9.86
CA VAL A 273 -16.40 -13.75 10.50
C VAL A 273 -17.21 -14.09 11.76
N GLU A 274 -18.09 -15.10 11.71
CA GLU A 274 -18.86 -15.57 12.87
C GLU A 274 -17.92 -15.94 14.03
N SER A 275 -16.84 -16.68 13.76
CA SER A 275 -15.86 -17.07 14.79
C SER A 275 -15.15 -15.87 15.42
N ILE A 276 -15.00 -14.78 14.70
CA ILE A 276 -14.44 -13.53 15.25
C ILE A 276 -15.47 -12.83 16.15
N LEU A 277 -16.75 -12.82 15.74
CA LEU A 277 -17.85 -12.17 16.46
C LEU A 277 -18.27 -12.91 17.76
N GLU A 278 -17.79 -14.15 17.99
CA GLU A 278 -17.95 -14.85 19.25
C GLU A 278 -17.26 -14.11 20.42
N ASP A 279 -16.20 -13.35 20.14
CA ASP A 279 -15.54 -12.48 21.12
C ASP A 279 -16.21 -11.09 21.11
N PRO A 280 -16.74 -10.61 22.23
CA PRO A 280 -17.39 -9.29 22.32
C PRO A 280 -16.44 -8.11 22.05
N ASP A 281 -15.12 -8.27 22.16
CA ASP A 281 -14.10 -7.28 21.75
C ASP A 281 -12.93 -7.96 21.01
N PRO A 282 -13.16 -8.43 19.77
CA PRO A 282 -12.17 -9.23 19.07
C PRO A 282 -10.90 -8.41 18.79
N ARG A 283 -9.78 -8.87 19.34
CA ARG A 283 -8.46 -8.30 19.10
C ARG A 283 -7.44 -9.38 18.85
N VAL A 284 -6.47 -9.07 18.02
CA VAL A 284 -5.41 -10.00 17.61
C VAL A 284 -4.03 -9.46 17.96
N ALA A 285 -3.04 -10.33 18.07
CA ALA A 285 -1.64 -9.94 18.24
C ALA A 285 -1.03 -9.50 16.89
N GLY A 286 -1.65 -8.52 16.23
CA GLY A 286 -1.24 -8.03 14.91
C GLY A 286 -0.06 -7.06 14.95
N ARG A 287 0.05 -6.26 16.01
CA ARG A 287 1.08 -5.23 16.14
C ARG A 287 2.52 -5.73 15.95
N PRO A 288 2.94 -6.87 16.54
CA PRO A 288 4.29 -7.40 16.33
C PRO A 288 4.58 -7.78 14.88
N VAL A 289 3.55 -8.18 14.11
CA VAL A 289 3.67 -8.39 12.67
C VAL A 289 3.87 -7.06 11.96
N ALA A 290 3.03 -6.06 12.27
CA ALA A 290 3.08 -4.74 11.67
C ALA A 290 4.43 -4.03 11.90
N GLU A 291 5.06 -4.20 13.05
CA GLU A 291 6.37 -3.63 13.38
C GLU A 291 7.48 -4.07 12.42
N ARG A 292 7.45 -5.33 11.97
CA ARG A 292 8.41 -5.85 10.97
C ARG A 292 8.27 -5.18 9.60
N TRP A 293 7.10 -4.62 9.31
CA TRP A 293 6.74 -3.98 8.06
C TRP A 293 6.41 -2.49 8.26
N SER A 294 7.08 -1.83 9.21
CA SER A 294 6.89 -0.39 9.46
C SER A 294 7.48 0.47 8.33
N THR A 295 7.03 1.72 8.24
CA THR A 295 7.63 2.71 7.33
C THR A 295 9.11 2.92 7.62
N ASP A 296 9.55 2.82 8.88
CA ASP A 296 10.96 2.95 9.25
C ASP A 296 11.79 1.76 8.77
N ALA A 297 11.26 0.53 8.89
CA ALA A 297 11.92 -0.67 8.36
C ALA A 297 12.01 -0.63 6.81
N MET A 298 10.97 -0.17 6.13
CA MET A 298 10.96 0.07 4.69
C MET A 298 11.99 1.12 4.29
N ALA A 299 12.03 2.26 5.00
CA ALA A 299 12.97 3.36 4.72
C ALA A 299 14.42 2.92 4.90
N ALA A 300 14.73 2.17 5.95
CA ALA A 300 16.08 1.63 6.17
C ALA A 300 16.55 0.75 5.00
N ARG A 301 15.73 -0.22 4.58
CA ARG A 301 16.03 -1.09 3.42
C ARG A 301 16.18 -0.30 2.13
N THR A 302 15.35 0.73 1.93
CA THR A 302 15.42 1.59 0.74
C THR A 302 16.70 2.44 0.74
N ALA A 303 17.08 2.99 1.90
CA ALA A 303 18.31 3.75 2.05
C ALA A 303 19.57 2.91 1.77
N ASP A 304 19.57 1.62 2.14
CA ASP A 304 20.66 0.70 1.81
C ASP A 304 20.80 0.50 0.29
N LEU A 305 19.69 0.40 -0.44
CA LEU A 305 19.73 0.37 -1.91
C LEU A 305 20.26 1.69 -2.50
N TYR A 306 19.91 2.83 -1.92
CA TYR A 306 20.45 4.11 -2.36
C TYR A 306 21.95 4.18 -2.18
N ARG A 307 22.49 3.75 -1.02
CA ARG A 307 23.93 3.69 -0.77
C ARG A 307 24.67 2.81 -1.79
N GLN A 308 24.07 1.64 -2.13
CA GLN A 308 24.62 0.73 -3.14
C GLN A 308 24.57 1.30 -4.57
N LEU A 309 23.68 2.24 -4.86
CA LEU A 309 23.55 2.87 -6.17
C LEU A 309 24.43 4.12 -6.31
N ALA A 310 24.69 4.83 -5.22
CA ALA A 310 25.47 6.06 -5.19
C ALA A 310 27.00 5.82 -5.09
N GLY A 311 27.42 4.69 -4.50
CA GLY A 311 28.82 4.26 -4.38
C GLY A 311 29.24 3.35 -5.48
#